data_985f3803f20164afeeea326fc844977e
#
_entry.id   985f3803f20164afeeea326fc844977e
#
_cell.length_a   1.000
_cell.length_b   1.000
_cell.length_c   1.000
_cell.angle_alpha   90.00
_cell.angle_beta   90.00
_cell.angle_gamma   90.00
#
_symmetry.space_group_name_H-M   'P 1'
#
loop_
_entity.id
_entity.type
_entity.pdbx_description
1 polymer ?
#
loop_
_entity_poly.entity_id
_entity_poly.type
_entity_poly.pdbx_seq_one_letter_code
_entity_poly.pdbx_strand_id
1 'polypeptide(L)' 'QVELEMIEGNERAMALYRKMGFSVMAEHPDAFILKDGSRRSAIFMHLVL' A
#
# COMPACT_ATOMS: atom_id res chain seq x y z
N GLN A 1 -13.71 -11.00 1.12
CA GLN A 1 -12.63 -10.05 1.42
C GLN A 1 -11.76 -9.83 0.20
N VAL A 2 -11.45 -8.58 -0.08
CA VAL A 2 -10.57 -8.19 -1.20
C VAL A 2 -9.29 -7.63 -0.60
N GLU A 3 -8.14 -8.09 -1.09
CA GLU A 3 -6.83 -7.64 -0.63
C GLU A 3 -6.05 -7.07 -1.79
N LEU A 4 -5.23 -6.05 -1.51
CA LEU A 4 -4.33 -5.48 -2.49
C LEU A 4 -3.02 -5.09 -1.83
N GLU A 5 -1.99 -4.95 -2.66
CA GLU A 5 -0.68 -4.50 -2.23
C GLU A 5 -0.35 -3.24 -3.02
N MET A 6 0.25 -2.26 -2.35
CA MET A 6 0.70 -1.05 -3.01
C MET A 6 2.05 -0.62 -2.47
N ILE A 7 2.72 0.23 -3.24
CA ILE A 7 4.02 0.77 -2.85
C ILE A 7 3.81 2.04 -2.03
N GLU A 8 4.59 2.18 -0.97
CA GLU A 8 4.61 3.38 -0.15
C GLU A 8 4.93 4.63 -1.00
N GLY A 9 4.31 5.75 -0.67
CA GLY A 9 4.54 7.02 -1.35
C GLY A 9 3.49 7.37 -2.39
N ASN A 10 2.65 6.44 -2.78
CA ASN A 10 1.57 6.72 -3.73
C ASN A 10 0.33 7.18 -2.97
N GLU A 11 0.37 8.43 -2.51
CA GLU A 11 -0.68 8.98 -1.66
C GLU A 11 -2.03 9.08 -2.38
N ARG A 12 -2.01 9.32 -3.70
CA ARG A 12 -3.23 9.39 -4.48
C ARG A 12 -3.97 8.04 -4.48
N ALA A 13 -3.24 6.97 -4.70
CA ALA A 13 -3.83 5.63 -4.68
C ALA A 13 -4.32 5.28 -3.29
N MET A 14 -3.53 5.62 -2.26
CA MET A 14 -3.91 5.38 -0.87
C MET A 14 -5.25 6.08 -0.55
N ALA A 15 -5.36 7.35 -0.94
CA ALA A 15 -6.59 8.12 -0.68
C ALA A 15 -7.79 7.50 -1.41
N LEU A 16 -7.57 7.05 -2.65
CA LEU A 16 -8.62 6.41 -3.43
C LEU A 16 -9.10 5.12 -2.77
N TYR A 17 -8.18 4.26 -2.36
CA TYR A 17 -8.55 2.99 -1.74
C TYR A 17 -9.25 3.19 -0.40
N ARG A 18 -8.81 4.16 0.40
CA ARG A 18 -9.50 4.50 1.65
C ARG A 18 -10.90 4.99 1.40
N LYS A 19 -11.08 5.80 0.36
CA LYS A 19 -12.39 6.28 -0.03
C LYS A 19 -13.32 5.14 -0.45
N MET A 20 -12.76 4.09 -1.04
CA MET A 20 -13.51 2.90 -1.43
C MET A 20 -13.83 1.99 -0.26
N GLY A 21 -13.26 2.24 0.91
CA GLY A 21 -13.51 1.44 2.10
C GLY A 21 -12.37 0.52 2.51
N PHE A 22 -11.25 0.56 1.78
CA PHE A 22 -10.09 -0.24 2.16
C PHE A 22 -9.41 0.34 3.39
N SER A 23 -8.84 -0.53 4.21
CA SER A 23 -8.01 -0.14 5.34
C SER A 23 -6.66 -0.85 5.28
N VAL A 24 -5.65 -0.25 5.91
CA VAL A 24 -4.31 -0.85 5.97
C VAL A 24 -4.36 -2.02 6.94
N MET A 25 -3.92 -3.19 6.50
CA MET A 25 -3.84 -4.35 7.37
C MET A 25 -2.41 -4.72 7.75
N ALA A 26 -1.42 -4.36 6.90
CA ALA A 26 -0.03 -4.67 7.19
C ALA A 26 0.89 -3.75 6.38
N GLU A 27 2.13 -3.59 6.87
CA GLU A 27 3.17 -2.86 6.16
C GLU A 27 4.44 -3.70 6.22
N HIS A 28 5.07 -3.89 5.06
CA HIS A 28 6.32 -4.62 4.96
C HIS A 28 7.43 -3.63 4.61
N PRO A 29 8.30 -3.27 5.56
CA PRO A 29 9.33 -2.26 5.31
C PRO A 29 10.38 -2.74 4.30
N ASP A 30 10.91 -1.79 3.53
CA ASP A 30 11.99 -2.04 2.58
C ASP A 30 11.70 -3.15 1.56
N ALA A 31 10.42 -3.29 1.17
CA ALA A 31 10.02 -4.33 0.22
C ALA A 31 10.44 -4.02 -1.21
N PHE A 32 10.66 -2.72 -1.53
CA PHE A 32 11.03 -2.28 -2.87
C PHE A 32 12.30 -1.45 -2.82
N ILE A 33 13.22 -1.70 -3.75
CA ILE A 33 14.44 -0.91 -3.91
C ILE A 33 14.33 -0.22 -5.26
N LEU A 34 14.36 1.12 -5.25
CA LEU A 34 14.26 1.91 -6.47
C LEU A 34 15.62 2.07 -7.13
N LYS A 35 15.62 2.55 -8.38
CA LYS A 35 16.84 2.70 -9.15
C LYS A 35 17.85 3.64 -8.51
N ASP A 36 17.39 4.63 -7.76
CA ASP A 36 18.24 5.59 -7.08
C ASP A 36 18.77 5.08 -5.74
N GLY A 37 18.47 3.84 -5.39
CA GLY A 37 18.89 3.22 -4.14
C GLY A 37 17.95 3.48 -2.97
N SER A 38 16.91 4.28 -3.14
CA SER A 38 15.95 4.49 -2.09
C SER A 38 15.06 3.26 -1.91
N ARG A 39 14.50 3.13 -0.72
CA ARG A 39 13.66 1.98 -0.37
C ARG A 39 12.24 2.44 -0.08
N ARG A 40 11.28 1.56 -0.37
CA ARG A 40 9.86 1.81 -0.10
C ARG A 40 9.23 0.59 0.55
N SER A 41 8.28 0.84 1.43
CA SER A 41 7.52 -0.23 2.06
C SER A 41 6.42 -0.72 1.13
N ALA A 42 6.05 -1.98 1.27
CA ALA A 42 4.83 -2.51 0.69
C ALA A 42 3.71 -2.32 1.70
N ILE A 43 2.60 -1.79 1.24
CA ILE A 43 1.43 -1.56 2.09
C ILE A 43 0.32 -2.49 1.63
N PHE A 44 -0.17 -3.32 2.55
CA PHE A 44 -1.23 -4.28 2.26
C PHE A 44 -2.53 -3.72 2.81
N MET A 45 -3.54 -3.65 1.95
CA MET A 45 -4.85 -3.14 2.32
C MET A 45 -5.90 -4.19 2.05
N HIS A 46 -7.02 -4.09 2.76
CA HIS A 46 -8.13 -5.01 2.55
C HIS A 46 -9.48 -4.29 2.65
N LEU A 47 -10.43 -4.86 1.98
CA LEU A 47 -11.83 -4.46 2.04
C LEU A 47 -12.63 -5.67 2.50
N VAL A 48 -13.31 -5.54 3.64
CA VAL A 48 -14.17 -6.61 4.16
C VAL A 48 -15.55 -6.40 3.59
N LEU A 49 -16.02 -7.38 2.86
CA LEU A 49 -17.34 -7.33 2.22
C LEU A 49 -18.46 -7.80 3.14
#